data_6acfe0b4ab03963683297cf625e4d5d0
#
_entry.id   6acfe0b4ab03963683297cf625e4d5d0
#
_cell.length_a   1.000
_cell.length_b   1.000
_cell.length_c   1.000
_cell.angle_alpha   90.00
_cell.angle_beta   90.00
_cell.angle_gamma   90.00
#
_symmetry.space_group_name_H-M   'P 1'
#
loop_
_entity.id
_entity.type
_entity.pdbx_description
1 polymer ?
#
loop_
_entity_poly.entity_id
_entity_poly.type
_entity_poly.pdbx_seq_one_letter_code
_entity_poly.pdbx_strand_id
1 'polypeptide(L)' 'NKELHSIGVNINQIAKRVNETGSIYEEDIKEIQERLNKIWQLQRTILLTLP' A
#
# COMPACT_ATOMS: atom_id res chain seq x y z
N ASN A 1 -5.36 9.71 7.80
CA ASN A 1 -6.57 9.34 7.05
C ASN A 1 -6.75 7.83 7.09
N LYS A 2 -7.99 7.39 7.19
CA LYS A 2 -8.32 5.97 7.36
C LYS A 2 -7.77 5.10 6.24
N GLU A 3 -7.82 5.60 5.02
CA GLU A 3 -7.36 4.84 3.86
C GLU A 3 -5.84 4.67 3.88
N LEU A 4 -5.09 5.72 4.17
CA LEU A 4 -3.64 5.64 4.29
C LEU A 4 -3.23 4.73 5.43
N HIS A 5 -3.93 4.79 6.56
CA HIS A 5 -3.69 3.91 7.69
C HIS A 5 -3.92 2.44 7.30
N SER A 6 -5.02 2.17 6.62
CA SER A 6 -5.36 0.83 6.15
C SER A 6 -4.31 0.28 5.18
N ILE A 7 -3.84 1.13 4.25
CA ILE A 7 -2.78 0.76 3.31
C ILE A 7 -1.51 0.40 4.08
N GLY A 8 -1.14 1.23 5.05
CA GLY A 8 0.05 0.98 5.87
C GLY A 8 -0.02 -0.33 6.63
N VAL A 9 -1.18 -0.63 7.24
CA VAL A 9 -1.39 -1.89 7.96
C VAL A 9 -1.26 -3.08 7.00
N ASN A 10 -1.86 -3.00 5.83
CA ASN A 10 -1.80 -4.08 4.85
C ASN A 10 -0.39 -4.34 4.36
N ILE A 11 0.36 -3.28 4.05
CA ILE A 11 1.76 -3.42 3.61
C ILE A 11 2.61 -4.01 4.73
N ASN A 12 2.38 -3.57 5.96
CA ASN A 12 3.12 -4.08 7.12
C ASN A 12 2.87 -5.57 7.33
N GLN A 13 1.65 -6.05 7.10
CA GLN A 13 1.34 -7.47 7.20
C GLN A 13 2.05 -8.28 6.12
N ILE A 14 2.15 -7.75 4.91
CA ILE A 14 2.89 -8.40 3.84
C ILE A 14 4.37 -8.48 4.21
N ALA A 15 4.95 -7.38 4.70
CA ALA A 15 6.34 -7.36 5.13
C ALA A 15 6.62 -8.39 6.23
N LYS A 16 5.68 -8.53 7.17
CA LYS A 16 5.79 -9.50 8.25
C LYS A 16 5.79 -10.93 7.71
N ARG A 17 4.91 -11.25 6.76
CA ARG A 17 4.88 -12.58 6.14
C ARG A 17 6.18 -12.88 5.39
N VAL A 18 6.67 -11.91 4.63
CA VAL A 18 7.95 -12.07 3.91
C VAL A 18 9.09 -12.33 4.89
N ASN A 19 9.10 -11.61 5.99
CA ASN A 19 10.13 -11.77 7.01
C ASN A 19 10.06 -13.15 7.68
N GLU A 20 8.86 -13.66 7.92
CA GLU A 20 8.65 -14.96 8.56
C GLU A 20 8.93 -16.13 7.62
N THR A 21 8.52 -16.03 6.36
CA THR A 21 8.63 -17.13 5.40
C THR A 21 9.89 -17.06 4.54
N GLY A 22 10.52 -15.91 4.46
CA GLY A 22 11.65 -15.65 3.57
C GLY A 22 11.28 -15.58 2.10
N SER A 23 9.98 -15.52 1.78
CA SER A 23 9.50 -15.53 0.41
C SER A 23 8.43 -14.48 0.20
N ILE A 24 8.38 -13.94 -1.00
CA ILE A 24 7.31 -13.06 -1.43
C ILE A 24 6.52 -13.79 -2.52
N TYR A 25 5.20 -13.69 -2.46
CA TYR A 25 4.31 -14.33 -3.41
C TYR A 25 3.79 -13.32 -4.42
N GLU A 26 3.44 -13.80 -5.62
CA GLU A 26 2.91 -12.95 -6.69
C GLU A 26 1.67 -12.17 -6.24
N GLU A 27 0.82 -12.81 -5.45
CA GLU A 27 -0.36 -12.16 -4.87
C GLU A 27 -0.02 -10.96 -4.02
N ASP A 28 1.07 -11.07 -3.24
CA ASP A 28 1.55 -9.97 -2.40
C ASP A 28 2.08 -8.82 -3.26
N ILE A 29 2.76 -9.13 -4.35
CA ILE A 29 3.26 -8.12 -5.28
C ILE A 29 2.09 -7.35 -5.89
N LYS A 30 1.05 -8.05 -6.32
CA LYS A 30 -0.16 -7.42 -6.88
C LYS A 30 -0.82 -6.51 -5.86
N GLU A 31 -0.93 -6.96 -4.62
CA GLU A 31 -1.53 -6.17 -3.55
C GLU A 31 -0.72 -4.90 -3.28
N ILE A 32 0.60 -5.02 -3.25
CA ILE A 32 1.48 -3.86 -3.08
C ILE A 32 1.27 -2.86 -4.21
N GLN A 33 1.19 -3.34 -5.46
CA GLN A 33 0.95 -2.48 -6.62
C GLN A 33 -0.38 -1.75 -6.51
N GLU A 34 -1.43 -2.44 -6.08
CA GLU A 34 -2.74 -1.82 -5.86
C GLU A 34 -2.70 -0.74 -4.79
N ARG A 35 -1.98 -1.00 -3.70
CA ARG A 35 -1.84 -0.02 -2.60
C ARG A 35 -1.03 1.19 -3.04
N LEU A 36 0.02 0.98 -3.83
CA LEU A 36 0.80 2.09 -4.40
C LEU A 36 -0.07 2.95 -5.31
N ASN A 37 -0.90 2.33 -6.14
CA ASN A 37 -1.84 3.07 -7.00
C ASN A 37 -2.80 3.91 -6.18
N LYS A 38 -3.29 3.39 -5.06
CA LYS A 38 -4.14 4.14 -4.14
C LYS A 38 -3.42 5.36 -3.57
N ILE A 39 -2.17 5.19 -3.15
CA ILE A 39 -1.36 6.28 -2.63
C ILE A 39 -1.20 7.37 -3.70
N TRP A 40 -0.90 6.99 -4.94
CA TRP A 40 -0.78 7.93 -6.04
C TRP A 40 -2.08 8.69 -6.28
N GLN A 41 -3.23 8.00 -6.25
CA GLN A 41 -4.54 8.62 -6.42
C GLN A 41 -4.82 9.65 -5.33
N LEU A 42 -4.54 9.29 -4.08
CA LEU A 42 -4.73 10.20 -2.95
C LEU A 42 -3.83 11.42 -3.06
N GLN A 43 -2.57 11.22 -3.41
CA GLN A 43 -1.62 12.29 -3.59
C GLN A 43 -2.03 13.24 -4.72
N ARG A 44 -2.49 12.68 -5.82
CA ARG A 44 -2.99 13.46 -6.95
C ARG A 44 -4.20 14.30 -6.56
N THR A 45 -5.13 13.71 -5.81
CA THR A 45 -6.30 14.42 -5.32
C THR A 45 -5.91 15.61 -4.44
N ILE A 46 -4.97 15.40 -3.52
CA ILE A 46 -4.47 16.46 -2.66
C ILE A 46 -3.86 17.60 -3.49
N LEU A 47 -3.01 17.26 -4.47
CA LEU A 47 -2.38 18.26 -5.32
C LEU A 47 -3.39 19.08 -6.13
N LEU A 48 -4.47 18.42 -6.61
CA LEU A 48 -5.49 19.08 -7.41
C LEU A 48 -6.42 19.96 -6.58
N THR A 49 -6.49 19.73 -5.25
CA THR A 49 -7.36 20.49 -4.37
C THR A 49 -6.63 21.59 -3.62
N LEU A 50 -5.32 21.66 -3.73
CA LEU A 50 -4.55 22.73 -3.10
C LEU A 50 -4.83 24.07 -3.79
N PRO A 51 -4.97 25.14 -3.00
CA PRO A 51 -5.16 26.48 -3.57
C PRO A 51 -3.92 27.00 -4.30
#